data_bbdbbb3143fe447f9b258c94371f73f6
#
_entry.id   bbdbbb3143fe447f9b258c94371f73f6
#
_cell.length_a   1.000
_cell.length_b   1.000
_cell.length_c   1.000
_cell.angle_alpha   90.00
_cell.angle_beta   90.00
_cell.angle_gamma   90.00
#
_symmetry.space_group_name_H-M   'P 1'
#
loop_
_entity.id
_entity.type
_entity.pdbx_description
1 polymer ?
#
loop_
_entity_poly.entity_id
_entity_poly.type
_entity_poly.pdbx_seq_one_letter_code
_entity_poly.pdbx_strand_id
1 'polypeptide(L)'
;MNTLFQVDWHHLFVPDTSILELVLRGSLVYVALLAILRLIPRRQVGGVGVSDVLVILLFANAVQNAMVGTYSSITDGLVLLATIVCWNYLFNWAGYKFPRFQRFITPPPLLLVKDGQIIQDNLERGLISKRELMSQIRQQGIPSLNGVKKAYIEGDGRISIFVDDLEDEETVAIDTEPAIRNPD
;
A
#
# COMPACT_ATOMS: atom_id res chain seq x y z
N MET A 1 22.46 35.27 -30.69
CA MET A 1 22.86 35.01 -29.30
C MET A 1 21.81 35.45 -28.27
N ASN A 2 20.51 35.60 -28.65
CA ASN A 2 19.45 36.12 -27.78
C ASN A 2 18.36 35.09 -27.42
N THR A 3 18.57 33.81 -27.67
CA THR A 3 17.58 32.77 -27.38
C THR A 3 17.55 32.32 -25.92
N LEU A 4 18.56 32.69 -25.12
CA LEU A 4 18.68 32.26 -23.72
C LEU A 4 17.68 32.92 -22.77
N PHE A 5 17.01 34.00 -23.16
CA PHE A 5 16.06 34.77 -22.35
C PHE A 5 14.68 34.94 -22.99
N GLN A 6 14.45 34.35 -24.17
CA GLN A 6 13.12 34.41 -24.81
C GLN A 6 12.31 33.20 -24.34
N VAL A 7 11.32 33.44 -23.49
CA VAL A 7 10.35 32.46 -23.03
C VAL A 7 9.10 32.58 -23.89
N ASP A 8 8.71 31.52 -24.56
CA ASP A 8 7.41 31.47 -25.24
C ASP A 8 6.33 31.11 -24.23
N TRP A 9 5.76 32.17 -23.63
CA TRP A 9 4.70 32.03 -22.62
C TRP A 9 3.45 31.38 -23.16
N HIS A 10 3.15 31.53 -24.45
CA HIS A 10 1.99 30.91 -25.07
C HIS A 10 2.16 29.40 -25.12
N HIS A 11 3.27 28.93 -25.64
CA HIS A 11 3.59 27.48 -25.71
C HIS A 11 3.70 26.85 -24.32
N LEU A 12 4.11 27.63 -23.31
CA LEU A 12 4.30 27.11 -21.95
C LEU A 12 2.97 26.95 -21.19
N PHE A 13 2.00 27.84 -21.40
CA PHE A 13 0.77 27.90 -20.58
C PHE A 13 -0.51 27.58 -21.35
N VAL A 14 -0.53 27.69 -22.65
CA VAL A 14 -1.73 27.35 -23.43
C VAL A 14 -1.74 25.86 -23.68
N PRO A 15 -2.85 25.16 -23.40
CA PRO A 15 -2.97 23.73 -23.65
C PRO A 15 -2.75 23.38 -25.13
N ASP A 16 -1.89 22.43 -25.39
CA ASP A 16 -1.67 21.89 -26.74
C ASP A 16 -2.77 20.90 -27.11
N THR A 17 -3.41 20.29 -26.12
CA THR A 17 -4.44 19.26 -26.27
C THR A 17 -5.77 19.73 -25.64
N SER A 18 -6.89 19.26 -26.17
CA SER A 18 -8.18 19.53 -25.57
C SER A 18 -8.23 19.04 -24.11
N ILE A 19 -8.64 19.89 -23.18
CA ILE A 19 -8.80 19.55 -21.76
C ILE A 19 -9.69 18.30 -21.59
N LEU A 20 -10.77 18.19 -22.38
CA LEU A 20 -11.64 17.03 -22.35
C LEU A 20 -10.91 15.73 -22.76
N GLU A 21 -10.06 15.80 -23.78
CA GLU A 21 -9.25 14.67 -24.23
C GLU A 21 -8.27 14.24 -23.14
N LEU A 22 -7.58 15.16 -22.47
CA LEU A 22 -6.67 14.88 -21.37
C LEU A 22 -7.39 14.20 -20.20
N VAL A 23 -8.56 14.71 -19.82
CA VAL A 23 -9.38 14.14 -18.74
C VAL A 23 -9.84 12.72 -19.10
N LEU A 24 -10.33 12.51 -20.32
CA LEU A 24 -10.77 11.19 -20.78
C LEU A 24 -9.60 10.21 -20.83
N ARG A 25 -8.49 10.60 -21.43
CA ARG A 25 -7.29 9.77 -21.55
C ARG A 25 -6.73 9.41 -20.17
N GLY A 26 -6.57 10.39 -19.29
CA GLY A 26 -6.13 10.19 -17.92
C GLY A 26 -7.06 9.28 -17.12
N SER A 27 -8.38 9.44 -17.27
CA SER A 27 -9.39 8.61 -16.62
C SER A 27 -9.33 7.17 -17.09
N LEU A 28 -9.29 6.93 -18.40
CA LEU A 28 -9.23 5.57 -18.97
C LEU A 28 -7.96 4.84 -18.52
N VAL A 29 -6.81 5.49 -18.61
CA VAL A 29 -5.54 4.88 -18.21
C VAL A 29 -5.50 4.63 -16.70
N TYR A 30 -5.97 5.57 -15.88
CA TYR A 30 -6.02 5.39 -14.43
C TYR A 30 -6.91 4.21 -14.01
N VAL A 31 -8.13 4.13 -14.55
CA VAL A 31 -9.06 3.02 -14.25
C VAL A 31 -8.52 1.70 -14.77
N ALA A 32 -7.96 1.67 -15.98
CA ALA A 32 -7.34 0.47 -16.54
C ALA A 32 -6.16 -0.01 -15.67
N LEU A 33 -5.30 0.91 -15.23
CA LEU A 33 -4.18 0.59 -14.34
C LEU A 33 -4.64 0.02 -13.00
N LEU A 34 -5.67 0.63 -12.40
CA LEU A 34 -6.27 0.09 -11.17
C LEU A 34 -6.84 -1.30 -11.37
N ALA A 35 -7.53 -1.55 -12.49
CA ALA A 35 -8.06 -2.86 -12.82
C ALA A 35 -6.94 -3.90 -12.98
N ILE A 36 -5.86 -3.56 -13.70
CA ILE A 36 -4.68 -4.41 -13.87
C ILE A 36 -4.01 -4.70 -12.52
N LEU A 37 -3.74 -3.67 -11.71
CA LEU A 37 -3.15 -3.83 -10.39
C LEU A 37 -4.03 -4.65 -9.45
N ARG A 38 -5.34 -4.62 -9.64
CA ARG A 38 -6.30 -5.43 -8.89
C ARG A 38 -6.26 -6.91 -9.26
N LEU A 39 -6.00 -7.21 -10.54
CA LEU A 39 -5.86 -8.59 -11.04
C LEU A 39 -4.55 -9.23 -10.61
N ILE A 40 -3.52 -8.43 -10.35
CA ILE A 40 -2.24 -8.93 -9.86
C ILE A 40 -2.38 -9.31 -8.38
N PRO A 41 -2.15 -10.58 -8.00
CA PRO A 41 -2.17 -10.98 -6.60
C PRO A 41 -1.17 -10.16 -5.79
N ARG A 42 -1.59 -9.63 -4.65
CA ARG A 42 -0.72 -8.83 -3.77
C ARG A 42 0.28 -9.76 -3.08
N ARG A 43 1.48 -9.81 -3.62
CA ARG A 43 2.57 -10.68 -3.15
C ARG A 43 3.60 -9.92 -2.29
N GLN A 44 3.17 -8.88 -1.59
CA GLN A 44 4.10 -8.07 -0.77
C GLN A 44 4.32 -8.64 0.62
N VAL A 45 4.68 -9.92 0.68
CA VAL A 45 5.13 -10.52 1.94
C VAL A 45 6.62 -10.17 2.10
N GLY A 46 6.93 -9.20 2.94
CA GLY A 46 8.31 -8.91 3.32
C GLY A 46 8.98 -7.68 2.71
N GLY A 47 8.23 -6.85 1.98
CA GLY A 47 8.76 -5.61 1.40
C GLY A 47 8.87 -5.63 -0.12
N VAL A 48 9.25 -4.47 -0.69
CA VAL A 48 9.36 -4.28 -2.15
C VAL A 48 10.64 -4.93 -2.66
N GLY A 49 10.50 -5.94 -3.50
CA GLY A 49 11.63 -6.61 -4.16
C GLY A 49 12.17 -5.81 -5.36
N VAL A 50 13.39 -6.15 -5.80
CA VAL A 50 14.00 -5.53 -7.01
C VAL A 50 13.12 -5.77 -8.25
N SER A 51 12.51 -6.96 -8.36
CA SER A 51 11.56 -7.28 -9.44
C SER A 51 10.33 -6.38 -9.43
N ASP A 52 9.82 -6.05 -8.23
CA ASP A 52 8.63 -5.20 -8.10
C ASP A 52 8.93 -3.77 -8.50
N VAL A 53 10.11 -3.26 -8.12
CA VAL A 53 10.59 -1.93 -8.56
C VAL A 53 10.73 -1.89 -10.08
N LEU A 54 11.28 -2.93 -10.69
CA LEU A 54 11.40 -3.01 -12.15
C LEU A 54 10.04 -2.99 -12.84
N VAL A 55 9.07 -3.76 -12.33
CA VAL A 55 7.69 -3.78 -12.85
C VAL A 55 7.03 -2.41 -12.71
N ILE A 56 7.19 -1.75 -11.56
CA ILE A 56 6.65 -0.39 -11.34
C ILE A 56 7.26 0.60 -12.34
N LEU A 57 8.56 0.55 -12.58
CA LEU A 57 9.23 1.42 -13.54
C LEU A 57 8.75 1.18 -14.98
N LEU A 58 8.57 -0.09 -15.39
CA LEU A 58 8.04 -0.44 -16.69
C LEU A 58 6.59 0.02 -16.87
N PHE A 59 5.76 -0.13 -15.84
CA PHE A 59 4.39 0.39 -15.84
C PHE A 59 4.39 1.92 -15.92
N ALA A 60 5.21 2.60 -15.14
CA ALA A 60 5.29 4.06 -15.17
C ALA A 60 5.63 4.57 -16.58
N ASN A 61 6.59 3.93 -17.25
CA ASN A 61 6.98 4.30 -18.61
C ASN A 61 5.86 3.99 -19.63
N ALA A 62 5.24 2.83 -19.57
CA ALA A 62 4.13 2.46 -20.46
C ALA A 62 2.91 3.39 -20.27
N VAL A 63 2.59 3.72 -19.01
CA VAL A 63 1.49 4.61 -18.65
C VAL A 63 1.79 6.04 -19.11
N GLN A 64 3.01 6.52 -18.94
CA GLN A 64 3.44 7.83 -19.40
C GLN A 64 3.13 8.03 -20.87
N ASN A 65 3.54 7.11 -21.73
CA ASN A 65 3.29 7.20 -23.18
C ASN A 65 1.79 7.20 -23.52
N ALA A 66 0.97 6.46 -22.78
CA ALA A 66 -0.48 6.40 -22.99
C ALA A 66 -1.19 7.68 -22.53
N MET A 67 -0.70 8.30 -21.47
CA MET A 67 -1.32 9.48 -20.86
C MET A 67 -0.89 10.79 -21.50
N VAL A 68 0.41 10.93 -21.73
CA VAL A 68 1.04 12.22 -22.12
C VAL A 68 0.81 12.56 -23.58
N GLY A 69 0.78 11.60 -24.48
CA GLY A 69 0.74 11.93 -25.91
C GLY A 69 1.92 12.83 -26.31
N THR A 70 1.66 13.93 -27.04
CA THR A 70 2.67 14.86 -27.57
C THR A 70 2.61 16.25 -26.96
N TYR A 71 1.98 16.43 -25.78
CA TYR A 71 1.87 17.76 -25.19
C TYR A 71 3.20 18.21 -24.55
N SER A 72 3.43 19.50 -24.57
CA SER A 72 4.60 20.18 -23.97
C SER A 72 4.20 21.29 -23.00
N SER A 73 2.91 21.60 -22.91
CA SER A 73 2.38 22.63 -22.04
C SER A 73 2.33 22.18 -20.56
N ILE A 74 2.70 23.06 -19.65
CA ILE A 74 2.58 22.86 -18.20
C ILE A 74 1.12 22.65 -17.81
N THR A 75 0.21 23.37 -18.46
CA THR A 75 -1.24 23.30 -18.18
C THR A 75 -1.78 21.89 -18.46
N ASP A 76 -1.37 21.26 -19.56
CA ASP A 76 -1.76 19.91 -19.90
C ASP A 76 -1.31 18.90 -18.80
N GLY A 77 -0.07 19.04 -18.33
CA GLY A 77 0.46 18.23 -17.23
C GLY A 77 -0.31 18.41 -15.93
N LEU A 78 -0.68 19.66 -15.59
CA LEU A 78 -1.47 19.95 -14.40
C LEU A 78 -2.91 19.42 -14.48
N VAL A 79 -3.56 19.50 -15.63
CA VAL A 79 -4.89 18.94 -15.86
C VAL A 79 -4.86 17.42 -15.69
N LEU A 80 -3.86 16.75 -16.25
CA LEU A 80 -3.70 15.31 -16.10
C LEU A 80 -3.47 14.91 -14.63
N LEU A 81 -2.57 15.63 -13.94
CA LEU A 81 -2.30 15.40 -12.52
C LEU A 81 -3.57 15.60 -11.66
N ALA A 82 -4.31 16.67 -11.90
CA ALA A 82 -5.57 16.95 -11.21
C ALA A 82 -6.60 15.83 -11.46
N THR A 83 -6.68 15.32 -12.68
CA THR A 83 -7.55 14.17 -13.02
C THR A 83 -7.21 12.93 -12.22
N ILE A 84 -5.92 12.58 -12.11
CA ILE A 84 -5.45 11.43 -11.33
C ILE A 84 -5.78 11.62 -9.85
N VAL A 85 -5.50 12.78 -9.28
CA VAL A 85 -5.79 13.10 -7.88
C VAL A 85 -7.29 13.06 -7.60
N CYS A 86 -8.12 13.56 -8.52
CA CYS A 86 -9.58 13.52 -8.43
C CYS A 86 -10.10 12.07 -8.39
N TRP A 87 -9.62 11.21 -9.28
CA TRP A 87 -9.96 9.78 -9.27
C TRP A 87 -9.51 9.08 -8.01
N ASN A 88 -8.29 9.33 -7.54
CA ASN A 88 -7.78 8.77 -6.29
C ASN A 88 -8.69 9.15 -5.11
N TYR A 89 -9.04 10.44 -5.00
CA TYR A 89 -9.96 10.89 -3.97
C TYR A 89 -11.33 10.25 -4.09
N LEU A 90 -11.88 10.15 -5.31
CA LEU A 90 -13.19 9.56 -5.57
C LEU A 90 -13.24 8.08 -5.16
N PHE A 91 -12.21 7.30 -5.49
CA PHE A 91 -12.14 5.89 -5.10
C PHE A 91 -12.00 5.71 -3.58
N ASN A 92 -11.19 6.53 -2.93
CA ASN A 92 -11.06 6.50 -1.47
C ASN A 92 -12.38 6.88 -0.77
N TRP A 93 -13.05 7.93 -1.27
CA TRP A 93 -14.36 8.33 -0.77
C TRP A 93 -15.43 7.27 -1.00
N ALA A 94 -15.46 6.67 -2.19
CA ALA A 94 -16.39 5.59 -2.51
C ALA A 94 -16.13 4.35 -1.62
N GLY A 95 -14.86 4.01 -1.37
CA GLY A 95 -14.48 2.95 -0.43
C GLY A 95 -14.98 3.22 0.99
N TYR A 96 -14.85 4.45 1.45
CA TYR A 96 -15.37 4.85 2.77
C TYR A 96 -16.90 4.75 2.86
N LYS A 97 -17.61 5.23 1.82
CA LYS A 97 -19.08 5.30 1.85
C LYS A 97 -19.76 3.97 1.56
N PHE A 98 -19.16 3.12 0.75
CA PHE A 98 -19.75 1.86 0.29
C PHE A 98 -18.94 0.65 0.76
N PRO A 99 -19.35 -0.08 1.83
CA PRO A 99 -18.59 -1.23 2.34
C PRO A 99 -18.38 -2.37 1.33
N ARG A 100 -19.31 -2.52 0.36
CA ARG A 100 -19.16 -3.50 -0.72
C ARG A 100 -18.01 -3.12 -1.66
N PHE A 101 -17.88 -1.83 -1.95
CA PHE A 101 -16.81 -1.29 -2.78
C PHE A 101 -15.47 -1.35 -2.05
N GLN A 102 -15.46 -1.10 -0.75
CA GLN A 102 -14.27 -1.25 0.10
C GLN A 102 -13.71 -2.68 0.05
N ARG A 103 -14.57 -3.70 0.15
CA ARG A 103 -14.14 -5.11 0.03
C ARG A 103 -13.56 -5.43 -1.35
N PHE A 104 -14.02 -4.73 -2.37
CA PHE A 104 -13.46 -4.86 -3.71
C PHE A 104 -12.06 -4.22 -3.79
N ILE A 105 -11.83 -3.05 -3.18
CA ILE A 105 -10.53 -2.38 -3.19
C ILE A 105 -9.56 -3.04 -2.21
N THR A 106 -10.02 -3.31 -0.99
CA THR A 106 -9.20 -3.89 0.09
C THR A 106 -9.83 -5.22 0.51
N PRO A 107 -9.25 -6.36 0.12
CA PRO A 107 -9.77 -7.65 0.54
C PRO A 107 -9.68 -7.79 2.07
N PRO A 108 -10.60 -8.56 2.68
CA PRO A 108 -10.57 -8.80 4.12
C PRO A 108 -9.31 -9.57 4.52
N PRO A 109 -8.86 -9.42 5.79
CA PRO A 109 -7.75 -10.19 6.31
C PRO A 109 -7.99 -11.69 6.17
N LEU A 110 -6.95 -12.44 5.80
CA LEU A 110 -6.99 -13.88 5.65
C LEU A 110 -6.15 -14.54 6.75
N LEU A 111 -6.77 -15.39 7.56
CA LEU A 111 -6.12 -16.10 8.66
C LEU A 111 -5.14 -17.15 8.12
N LEU A 112 -3.86 -17.03 8.46
CA LEU A 112 -2.79 -17.95 8.00
C LEU A 112 -2.37 -18.95 9.08
N VAL A 113 -2.38 -18.51 10.34
CA VAL A 113 -2.03 -19.35 11.50
C VAL A 113 -3.11 -19.22 12.55
N LYS A 114 -3.46 -20.34 13.19
CA LYS A 114 -4.33 -20.42 14.34
C LYS A 114 -3.74 -21.36 15.37
N ASP A 115 -3.55 -20.90 16.59
CA ASP A 115 -3.05 -21.67 17.73
C ASP A 115 -1.76 -22.46 17.37
N GLY A 116 -0.78 -21.80 16.77
CA GLY A 116 0.48 -22.39 16.33
C GLY A 116 0.40 -23.26 15.07
N GLN A 117 -0.79 -23.47 14.52
CA GLN A 117 -1.00 -24.33 13.35
C GLN A 117 -1.22 -23.51 12.08
N ILE A 118 -0.50 -23.89 11.03
CA ILE A 118 -0.63 -23.27 9.71
C ILE A 118 -1.89 -23.80 9.02
N ILE A 119 -2.69 -22.87 8.46
CA ILE A 119 -3.85 -23.20 7.62
C ILE A 119 -3.38 -23.24 6.17
N GLN A 120 -3.06 -24.45 5.67
CA GLN A 120 -2.45 -24.64 4.36
C GLN A 120 -3.28 -24.05 3.22
N ASP A 121 -4.60 -24.30 3.21
CA ASP A 121 -5.52 -23.78 2.19
C ASP A 121 -5.48 -22.24 2.09
N ASN A 122 -5.29 -21.58 3.21
CA ASN A 122 -5.22 -20.12 3.25
C ASN A 122 -3.85 -19.60 2.81
N LEU A 123 -2.76 -20.33 3.05
CA LEU A 123 -1.46 -20.02 2.46
C LEU A 123 -1.52 -20.06 0.94
N GLU A 124 -2.13 -21.10 0.39
CA GLU A 124 -2.30 -21.25 -1.07
C GLU A 124 -3.15 -20.14 -1.66
N ARG A 125 -4.29 -19.80 -1.02
CA ARG A 125 -5.12 -18.66 -1.42
C ARG A 125 -4.39 -17.32 -1.35
N GLY A 126 -3.53 -17.13 -0.35
CA GLY A 126 -2.69 -15.95 -0.19
C GLY A 126 -1.44 -15.96 -1.07
N LEU A 127 -1.16 -17.05 -1.78
CA LEU A 127 0.06 -17.28 -2.57
C LEU A 127 1.35 -17.07 -1.75
N ILE A 128 1.30 -17.46 -0.47
CA ILE A 128 2.40 -17.33 0.48
C ILE A 128 3.00 -18.71 0.73
N SER A 129 4.32 -18.82 0.59
CA SER A 129 5.02 -20.03 0.98
C SER A 129 5.19 -20.09 2.50
N LYS A 130 5.26 -21.32 3.04
CA LYS A 130 5.58 -21.54 4.46
C LYS A 130 6.90 -20.87 4.86
N ARG A 131 7.88 -20.81 3.94
CA ARG A 131 9.17 -20.18 4.18
C ARG A 131 9.02 -18.66 4.36
N GLU A 132 8.22 -18.02 3.52
CA GLU A 132 7.93 -16.58 3.60
C GLU A 132 7.21 -16.24 4.91
N LEU A 133 6.16 -17.01 5.25
CA LEU A 133 5.45 -16.84 6.51
C LEU A 133 6.41 -16.93 7.70
N MET A 134 7.24 -17.97 7.76
CA MET A 134 8.22 -18.17 8.84
C MET A 134 9.28 -17.05 8.87
N SER A 135 9.64 -16.50 7.72
CA SER A 135 10.55 -15.36 7.64
C SER A 135 9.95 -14.11 8.29
N GLN A 136 8.66 -13.84 8.00
CA GLN A 136 7.95 -12.71 8.57
C GLN A 136 7.76 -12.83 10.09
N ILE A 137 7.42 -14.03 10.55
CA ILE A 137 7.28 -14.32 11.98
C ILE A 137 8.60 -14.04 12.71
N ARG A 138 9.74 -14.49 12.15
CA ARG A 138 11.07 -14.21 12.73
C ARG A 138 11.45 -12.74 12.67
N GLN A 139 11.08 -12.01 11.62
CA GLN A 139 11.33 -10.56 11.53
C GLN A 139 10.60 -9.77 12.62
N GLN A 140 9.49 -10.30 13.15
CA GLN A 140 8.78 -9.72 14.30
C GLN A 140 9.30 -10.24 15.65
N GLY A 141 10.45 -10.92 15.67
CA GLY A 141 11.09 -11.40 16.91
C GLY A 141 10.54 -12.71 17.46
N ILE A 142 9.65 -13.39 16.75
CA ILE A 142 9.03 -14.64 17.20
C ILE A 142 9.80 -15.82 16.58
N PRO A 143 10.50 -16.65 17.40
CA PRO A 143 11.37 -17.70 16.88
C PRO A 143 10.62 -18.92 16.32
N SER A 144 9.40 -19.17 16.81
CA SER A 144 8.63 -20.36 16.44
C SER A 144 7.13 -20.09 16.40
N LEU A 145 6.39 -20.99 15.75
CA LEU A 145 4.92 -20.90 15.66
C LEU A 145 4.22 -21.15 17.01
N ASN A 146 4.87 -21.77 17.97
CA ASN A 146 4.25 -22.13 19.25
C ASN A 146 3.83 -20.90 20.07
N GLY A 147 4.46 -19.75 19.86
CA GLY A 147 4.07 -18.48 20.46
C GLY A 147 3.03 -17.69 19.64
N VAL A 148 2.57 -18.21 18.52
CA VAL A 148 1.64 -17.51 17.64
C VAL A 148 0.21 -17.99 17.87
N LYS A 149 -0.64 -17.16 18.45
CA LYS A 149 -2.07 -17.43 18.60
C LYS A 149 -2.80 -17.30 17.27
N LYS A 150 -2.59 -16.19 16.57
CA LYS A 150 -3.17 -15.94 15.24
C LYS A 150 -2.19 -15.15 14.39
N ALA A 151 -2.15 -15.45 13.10
CA ALA A 151 -1.49 -14.59 12.12
C ALA A 151 -2.41 -14.40 10.91
N TYR A 152 -2.52 -13.15 10.45
CA TYR A 152 -3.35 -12.79 9.30
C TYR A 152 -2.48 -12.12 8.24
N ILE A 153 -2.79 -12.35 6.97
CA ILE A 153 -2.37 -11.44 5.92
C ILE A 153 -3.44 -10.36 5.77
N GLU A 154 -3.03 -9.13 5.91
CA GLU A 154 -3.89 -7.96 5.80
C GLU A 154 -4.18 -7.60 4.34
N GLY A 155 -5.17 -6.74 4.12
CA GLY A 155 -5.55 -6.29 2.78
C GLY A 155 -4.44 -5.56 2.01
N ASP A 156 -3.41 -5.05 2.68
CA ASP A 156 -2.22 -4.42 2.10
C ASP A 156 -1.07 -5.39 1.84
N GLY A 157 -1.23 -6.68 2.23
CA GLY A 157 -0.23 -7.74 2.08
C GLY A 157 0.73 -7.88 3.26
N ARG A 158 0.62 -7.06 4.30
CA ARG A 158 1.41 -7.22 5.54
C ARG A 158 0.88 -8.38 6.35
N ILE A 159 1.75 -8.96 7.19
CA ILE A 159 1.35 -10.00 8.14
C ILE A 159 1.25 -9.40 9.54
N SER A 160 0.05 -9.44 10.11
CA SER A 160 -0.20 -9.15 11.53
C SER A 160 -0.14 -10.45 12.33
N ILE A 161 0.57 -10.41 13.48
CA ILE A 161 0.77 -11.58 14.34
C ILE A 161 0.29 -11.24 15.73
N PHE A 162 -0.56 -12.09 16.26
CA PHE A 162 -1.02 -12.07 17.64
C PHE A 162 -0.35 -13.23 18.38
N VAL A 163 0.40 -12.91 19.42
CA VAL A 163 1.02 -13.89 20.32
C VAL A 163 0.08 -14.15 21.50
N ASP A 164 0.21 -15.30 22.15
CA ASP A 164 -0.34 -15.46 23.49
C ASP A 164 0.52 -14.57 24.41
N ASP A 165 -0.10 -13.63 25.09
CA ASP A 165 0.51 -12.95 26.22
C ASP A 165 0.84 -14.05 27.24
N LEU A 166 2.10 -14.47 27.26
CA LEU A 166 2.65 -15.16 28.40
C LEU A 166 2.62 -14.12 29.51
N GLU A 167 1.53 -14.15 30.26
CA GLU A 167 1.31 -13.54 31.56
C GLU A 167 2.43 -12.57 31.96
N ASP A 168 2.13 -11.28 31.92
CA ASP A 168 2.78 -10.26 32.74
C ASP A 168 2.50 -10.56 34.23
N GLU A 169 2.92 -11.71 34.73
CA GLU A 169 2.90 -12.06 36.16
C GLU A 169 4.13 -11.54 36.90
N GLU A 170 4.96 -10.71 36.30
CA GLU A 170 6.17 -10.23 37.00
C GLU A 170 6.25 -8.69 37.12
N THR A 171 5.13 -7.97 37.08
CA THR A 171 5.17 -6.51 37.32
C THR A 171 4.24 -6.07 38.45
N VAL A 172 4.03 -6.90 39.47
CA VAL A 172 3.38 -6.47 40.71
C VAL A 172 4.14 -6.95 41.92
N ALA A 173 5.35 -6.46 42.10
CA ALA A 173 6.00 -6.44 43.42
C ALA A 173 7.09 -5.37 43.44
N ILE A 174 6.76 -4.13 43.09
CA ILE A 174 7.49 -3.01 43.66
C ILE A 174 6.70 -2.64 44.91
N ASP A 175 7.01 -3.37 45.94
CA ASP A 175 6.64 -3.15 47.33
C ASP A 175 6.92 -1.68 47.65
N THR A 176 5.87 -0.93 47.93
CA THR A 176 5.95 0.39 48.51
C THR A 176 6.38 0.22 49.96
N GLU A 177 7.67 0.18 50.19
CA GLU A 177 8.25 0.30 51.50
C GLU A 177 7.87 1.69 52.08
N PRO A 178 7.21 1.74 53.22
CA PRO A 178 6.75 3.01 53.80
C PRO A 178 7.93 3.83 54.25
N ALA A 179 7.91 5.10 53.83
CA ALA A 179 8.85 6.14 54.24
C ALA A 179 9.22 6.05 55.69
N ILE A 180 10.48 5.88 55.97
CA ILE A 180 11.12 5.98 57.27
C ILE A 180 10.88 7.39 57.82
N ARG A 181 10.13 7.44 58.91
CA ARG A 181 9.85 8.58 59.75
C ARG A 181 11.16 8.94 60.46
N ASN A 182 11.73 10.11 60.20
CA ASN A 182 12.79 10.68 61.00
C ASN A 182 12.17 11.16 62.33
N PRO A 183 12.73 10.77 63.46
CA PRO A 183 12.49 11.43 64.73
C PRO A 183 13.54 12.54 64.94
N ASP A 184 13.04 13.70 65.37
CA ASP A 184 13.69 14.84 66.03
C ASP A 184 14.67 15.69 65.23
#